data_113863d2a7b99c44ec04921b1d819559
#
_entry.id   113863d2a7b99c44ec04921b1d819559
#
_cell.length_a   1.000
_cell.length_b   1.000
_cell.length_c   1.000
_cell.angle_alpha   90.00
_cell.angle_beta   90.00
_cell.angle_gamma   90.00
#
_symmetry.space_group_name_H-M   'P 1'
#
loop_
_entity.id
_entity.type
_entity.pdbx_description
1 polymer ?
#
loop_
_entity_poly.entity_id
_entity_poly.type
_entity_poly.pdbx_seq_one_letter_code
_entity_poly.pdbx_strand_id
1 'polypeptide(L)'
;LLLELEQLRMENARLKEILQANGIAYDVVSTYAYEEKVYSDISFPEVHLGKEKRIELFRSLFRGREDVFARRWYSKVTNKSGYQPVCVNEWRRGLCDKKAIKCAECPNRNFLSLGYDDVCRHLIGNDENGCDVVGIYAIMSDNNCAFLCTDFDDKSCKHRYKDDVLAFVGVCRDWNIPYSIERSRSGNGAHVWIFFDAVIPAYKARRLGNAILTEAMSRDGRMAFDSYDRFFPNQDRMPEGGFGNLVALPLQGKARKDLNSVFVDDEFFAYRDQWTYLAQVQKIEEQKVDVILQNHIHEDLGVLSTSSESKPWVTPVPQNINSADFTKAITITVADKIYIPLNSISAKVLNHIKRIAAFRNPEFYKKQAMRMSTYGIPRIISCFDITDDYLAMPRGCKEAIMKLLDSNGAKYTIVDETNHGKAVAVTFLGTEREEQLDAIESLLPFDNGVLHATTAFGKTVTAASLTARRKVNTLILVHSKALLTQWHERLSEFLDIDYKEPEPVKKRGRRKAFSPIGCLDSTTNTVHGVIDIALLQSCFEDGEVKSFVQ
;
A
#
# COMPACT_ATOMS: atom_id res chain seq x y z
N LEU A 1 -10.07 -26.68 -2.78
CA LEU A 1 -11.15 -26.43 -1.78
C LEU A 1 -12.25 -27.48 -1.87
N LEU A 2 -12.96 -27.72 -3.02
CA LEU A 2 -14.03 -28.74 -3.14
C LEU A 2 -13.50 -30.16 -2.93
N LEU A 3 -12.36 -30.51 -3.52
CA LEU A 3 -11.68 -31.79 -3.32
C LEU A 3 -11.22 -32.01 -1.87
N GLU A 4 -10.72 -30.97 -1.25
CA GLU A 4 -10.28 -30.96 0.16
C GLU A 4 -11.46 -31.13 1.13
N LEU A 5 -12.58 -30.50 0.80
CA LEU A 5 -13.84 -30.65 1.57
C LEU A 5 -14.42 -32.07 1.44
N GLU A 6 -14.33 -32.70 0.28
CA GLU A 6 -14.72 -34.10 0.09
C GLU A 6 -13.81 -35.06 0.86
N GLN A 7 -12.49 -34.83 0.84
CA GLN A 7 -11.51 -35.62 1.62
C GLN A 7 -11.79 -35.53 3.13
N LEU A 8 -12.01 -34.32 3.64
CA LEU A 8 -12.33 -34.11 5.07
C LEU A 8 -13.69 -34.75 5.46
N ARG A 9 -14.67 -34.77 4.57
CA ARG A 9 -15.93 -35.46 4.79
C ARG A 9 -15.77 -36.97 4.84
N MET A 10 -14.97 -37.54 3.96
CA MET A 10 -14.67 -38.98 3.96
C MET A 10 -13.86 -39.40 5.20
N GLU A 11 -12.89 -38.61 5.60
CA GLU A 11 -12.11 -38.85 6.81
C GLU A 11 -12.96 -38.76 8.08
N ASN A 12 -13.86 -37.77 8.18
CA ASN A 12 -14.78 -37.63 9.29
C ASN A 12 -15.78 -38.80 9.38
N ALA A 13 -16.27 -39.31 8.25
CA ALA A 13 -17.10 -40.49 8.20
C ALA A 13 -16.36 -41.73 8.71
N ARG A 14 -15.11 -41.92 8.26
CA ARG A 14 -14.25 -43.03 8.70
C ARG A 14 -13.92 -42.98 10.19
N LEU A 15 -13.65 -41.80 10.72
CA LEU A 15 -13.42 -41.60 12.16
C LEU A 15 -14.65 -41.94 12.99
N LYS A 16 -15.84 -41.58 12.53
CA LYS A 16 -17.12 -41.92 13.17
C LYS A 16 -17.35 -43.44 13.22
N GLU A 17 -17.06 -44.14 12.12
CA GLU A 17 -17.16 -45.59 12.05
C GLU A 17 -16.19 -46.28 13.03
N ILE A 18 -14.95 -45.79 13.15
CA ILE A 18 -13.96 -46.31 14.09
C ILE A 18 -14.39 -46.08 15.55
N LEU A 19 -14.93 -44.90 15.87
CA LEU A 19 -15.45 -44.59 17.20
C LEU A 19 -16.62 -45.52 17.58
N GLN A 20 -17.53 -45.75 16.62
CA GLN A 20 -18.69 -46.61 16.78
C GLN A 20 -18.29 -48.09 16.96
N ALA A 21 -17.31 -48.56 16.18
CA ALA A 21 -16.78 -49.91 16.27
C ALA A 21 -16.05 -50.21 17.59
N ASN A 22 -15.51 -49.19 18.25
CA ASN A 22 -14.83 -49.30 19.52
C ASN A 22 -15.71 -48.95 20.75
N GLY A 23 -17.03 -48.74 20.52
CA GLY A 23 -17.98 -48.45 21.60
C GLY A 23 -17.75 -47.10 22.30
N ILE A 24 -17.02 -46.20 21.66
CA ILE A 24 -16.75 -44.86 22.17
C ILE A 24 -17.94 -43.96 21.77
N ALA A 25 -18.71 -43.55 22.78
CA ALA A 25 -19.77 -42.58 22.58
C ALA A 25 -19.12 -41.25 22.21
N TYR A 26 -19.43 -40.75 20.99
CA TYR A 26 -19.15 -39.37 20.60
C TYR A 26 -20.47 -38.64 20.58
N ASP A 27 -20.51 -37.46 21.16
CA ASP A 27 -21.63 -36.57 21.00
C ASP A 27 -21.75 -36.29 19.51
N VAL A 28 -22.81 -36.81 18.88
CA VAL A 28 -23.33 -36.22 17.66
C VAL A 28 -23.78 -34.85 18.13
N VAL A 29 -22.85 -33.87 18.08
CA VAL A 29 -23.26 -32.47 18.02
C VAL A 29 -24.26 -32.49 16.87
N SER A 30 -25.57 -32.53 17.20
CA SER A 30 -26.58 -32.35 16.21
C SER A 30 -26.06 -31.21 15.37
N THR A 31 -26.00 -31.43 14.08
CA THR A 31 -25.90 -30.33 13.15
C THR A 31 -27.10 -29.46 13.46
N TYR A 32 -27.00 -28.64 14.50
CA TYR A 32 -27.63 -27.36 14.43
C TYR A 32 -27.12 -26.86 13.09
N ALA A 33 -28.03 -26.79 12.12
CA ALA A 33 -27.81 -25.93 10.99
C ALA A 33 -27.40 -24.61 11.64
N TYR A 34 -26.08 -24.34 11.70
CA TYR A 34 -25.60 -23.01 11.90
C TYR A 34 -26.18 -22.33 10.68
N GLU A 35 -27.38 -21.75 10.84
CA GLU A 35 -27.81 -20.71 9.93
C GLU A 35 -26.68 -19.70 10.07
N GLU A 36 -25.82 -19.68 9.06
CA GLU A 36 -24.70 -18.74 9.00
C GLU A 36 -25.35 -17.39 9.25
N LYS A 37 -25.01 -16.74 10.35
CA LYS A 37 -25.58 -15.44 10.73
C LYS A 37 -25.27 -14.50 9.58
N VAL A 38 -26.26 -14.22 8.76
CA VAL A 38 -26.12 -13.42 7.53
C VAL A 38 -26.36 -11.94 7.83
N TYR A 39 -27.18 -11.67 8.84
CA TYR A 39 -27.59 -10.32 9.22
C TYR A 39 -27.26 -10.00 10.66
N SER A 40 -27.03 -8.71 10.90
CA SER A 40 -26.84 -8.16 12.24
C SER A 40 -28.09 -8.36 13.14
N ASP A 41 -27.84 -8.60 14.41
CA ASP A 41 -28.92 -8.63 15.45
C ASP A 41 -29.29 -7.21 15.92
N ILE A 42 -28.53 -6.20 15.52
CA ILE A 42 -28.81 -4.81 15.87
C ILE A 42 -30.07 -4.37 15.12
N SER A 43 -31.09 -3.99 15.86
CA SER A 43 -32.32 -3.45 15.33
C SER A 43 -32.43 -1.95 15.61
N PHE A 44 -32.99 -1.24 14.66
CA PHE A 44 -33.26 0.19 14.76
C PHE A 44 -34.75 0.44 14.79
N PRO A 45 -35.21 1.54 15.44
CA PRO A 45 -36.64 1.94 15.34
C PRO A 45 -37.04 2.08 13.87
N GLU A 46 -38.12 1.41 13.48
CA GLU A 46 -38.51 1.33 12.08
C GLU A 46 -38.89 2.71 11.52
N VAL A 47 -38.36 3.04 10.36
CA VAL A 47 -38.62 4.30 9.66
C VAL A 47 -39.15 4.01 8.26
N HIS A 48 -40.44 4.27 8.07
CA HIS A 48 -41.08 4.09 6.78
C HIS A 48 -40.78 5.27 5.84
N LEU A 49 -39.83 5.09 4.93
CA LEU A 49 -39.49 6.08 3.92
C LEU A 49 -40.06 5.69 2.55
N GLY A 50 -40.87 6.56 1.96
CA GLY A 50 -41.22 6.45 0.55
C GLY A 50 -40.01 6.60 -0.38
N LYS A 51 -40.16 6.16 -1.63
CA LYS A 51 -39.07 6.13 -2.61
C LYS A 51 -38.34 7.48 -2.75
N GLU A 52 -39.07 8.57 -2.84
CA GLU A 52 -38.53 9.92 -2.98
C GLU A 52 -37.70 10.32 -1.76
N LYS A 53 -38.25 10.11 -0.55
CA LYS A 53 -37.53 10.40 0.70
C LYS A 53 -36.26 9.56 0.87
N ARG A 54 -36.26 8.31 0.39
CA ARG A 54 -35.03 7.47 0.37
C ARG A 54 -33.94 8.09 -0.50
N ILE A 55 -34.29 8.59 -1.66
CA ILE A 55 -33.33 9.22 -2.58
C ILE A 55 -32.85 10.57 -2.05
N GLU A 56 -33.74 11.37 -1.45
CA GLU A 56 -33.34 12.62 -0.78
C GLU A 56 -32.37 12.35 0.37
N LEU A 57 -32.67 11.39 1.25
CA LEU A 57 -31.79 10.97 2.33
C LEU A 57 -30.43 10.52 1.78
N PHE A 58 -30.44 9.65 0.77
CA PHE A 58 -29.23 9.14 0.15
C PHE A 58 -28.35 10.27 -0.41
N ARG A 59 -28.96 11.20 -1.18
CA ARG A 59 -28.25 12.36 -1.72
C ARG A 59 -27.75 13.33 -0.65
N SER A 60 -28.43 13.43 0.49
CA SER A 60 -28.01 14.29 1.59
C SER A 60 -26.80 13.75 2.35
N LEU A 61 -26.69 12.42 2.48
CA LEU A 61 -25.54 11.75 3.11
C LEU A 61 -24.34 11.70 2.18
N PHE A 62 -24.54 11.26 0.95
CA PHE A 62 -23.48 11.08 -0.05
C PHE A 62 -23.36 12.31 -0.96
N ARG A 63 -23.25 13.48 -0.35
CA ARG A 63 -23.13 14.75 -1.04
C ARG A 63 -21.67 15.00 -1.41
N GLY A 64 -21.38 14.99 -2.69
CA GLY A 64 -20.09 15.37 -3.24
C GLY A 64 -20.21 16.61 -4.13
N ARG A 65 -19.40 16.69 -5.15
CA ARG A 65 -19.42 17.73 -6.16
C ARG A 65 -20.77 17.76 -6.89
N GLU A 66 -21.34 18.95 -7.02
CA GLU A 66 -22.71 19.09 -7.53
C GLU A 66 -22.78 19.31 -9.06
N ASP A 67 -21.69 19.75 -9.66
CA ASP A 67 -21.61 20.07 -11.10
C ASP A 67 -21.18 18.88 -11.97
N VAL A 68 -20.69 17.81 -11.38
CA VAL A 68 -20.23 16.62 -12.10
C VAL A 68 -20.28 15.38 -11.22
N PHE A 69 -20.66 14.26 -11.82
CA PHE A 69 -20.53 12.94 -11.24
C PHE A 69 -19.90 11.98 -12.25
N ALA A 70 -19.49 10.79 -11.79
CA ALA A 70 -18.93 9.77 -12.66
C ALA A 70 -19.83 8.55 -12.74
N ARG A 71 -19.73 7.86 -13.86
CA ARG A 71 -20.39 6.56 -14.08
C ARG A 71 -19.33 5.53 -14.45
N ARG A 72 -19.52 4.31 -13.96
CA ARG A 72 -18.67 3.19 -14.31
C ARG A 72 -18.85 2.80 -15.78
N TRP A 73 -17.77 2.49 -16.45
CA TRP A 73 -17.77 1.91 -17.79
C TRP A 73 -17.10 0.53 -17.77
N TYR A 74 -17.43 -0.30 -18.72
CA TYR A 74 -16.82 -1.60 -18.94
C TYR A 74 -16.59 -1.83 -20.42
N SER A 75 -15.43 -2.36 -20.78
CA SER A 75 -15.06 -2.71 -22.15
C SER A 75 -15.00 -4.22 -22.33
N LYS A 76 -15.92 -4.77 -23.11
CA LYS A 76 -15.93 -6.20 -23.46
C LYS A 76 -14.70 -6.65 -24.24
N VAL A 77 -14.06 -5.73 -25.00
CA VAL A 77 -12.88 -6.04 -25.82
C VAL A 77 -11.62 -6.22 -24.97
N THR A 78 -11.42 -5.35 -23.98
CA THR A 78 -10.21 -5.33 -23.15
C THR A 78 -10.42 -5.92 -21.76
N ASN A 79 -11.64 -6.30 -21.42
CA ASN A 79 -12.07 -6.74 -20.08
C ASN A 79 -11.71 -5.74 -18.97
N LYS A 80 -11.56 -4.45 -19.33
CA LYS A 80 -11.23 -3.37 -18.39
C LYS A 80 -12.45 -2.57 -18.03
N SER A 81 -12.44 -2.05 -16.81
CA SER A 81 -13.47 -1.14 -16.31
C SER A 81 -12.84 0.05 -15.61
N GLY A 82 -13.60 1.13 -15.45
CA GLY A 82 -13.15 2.33 -14.76
C GLY A 82 -14.31 3.30 -14.60
N TYR A 83 -14.03 4.48 -14.11
CA TYR A 83 -15.01 5.56 -13.98
C TYR A 83 -14.68 6.73 -14.91
N GLN A 84 -15.70 7.38 -15.39
CA GLN A 84 -15.56 8.56 -16.23
C GLN A 84 -16.62 9.59 -15.88
N PRO A 85 -16.32 10.90 -15.97
CA PRO A 85 -17.30 11.95 -15.76
C PRO A 85 -18.42 11.85 -16.80
N VAL A 86 -19.66 12.08 -16.38
CA VAL A 86 -20.83 12.07 -17.27
C VAL A 86 -20.94 13.43 -17.96
N CYS A 87 -21.03 13.41 -19.29
CA CYS A 87 -21.01 14.61 -20.14
C CYS A 87 -22.12 14.54 -21.21
N VAL A 88 -22.82 15.63 -21.43
CA VAL A 88 -23.86 15.74 -22.47
C VAL A 88 -23.28 15.49 -23.87
N ASN A 89 -22.06 15.90 -24.11
CA ASN A 89 -21.38 15.78 -25.39
C ASN A 89 -20.63 14.45 -25.56
N GLU A 90 -20.80 13.51 -24.66
CA GLU A 90 -20.12 12.23 -24.72
C GLU A 90 -20.39 11.49 -26.04
N TRP A 91 -19.32 11.07 -26.73
CA TRP A 91 -19.33 10.38 -28.02
C TRP A 91 -20.00 11.15 -29.17
N ARG A 92 -20.36 12.45 -29.01
CA ARG A 92 -20.87 13.26 -30.11
C ARG A 92 -19.76 13.59 -31.09
N ARG A 93 -19.96 13.22 -32.34
CA ARG A 93 -19.00 13.46 -33.44
C ARG A 93 -18.70 14.96 -33.56
N GLY A 94 -17.43 15.33 -33.63
CA GLY A 94 -16.97 16.72 -33.74
C GLY A 94 -16.92 17.48 -32.40
N LEU A 95 -17.49 16.96 -31.32
CA LEU A 95 -17.48 17.58 -29.99
C LEU A 95 -16.67 16.75 -28.96
N CYS A 96 -16.62 15.43 -29.08
CA CYS A 96 -15.97 14.56 -28.14
C CYS A 96 -14.92 13.68 -28.82
N ASP A 97 -13.66 13.85 -28.43
CA ASP A 97 -12.54 12.99 -28.83
C ASP A 97 -11.79 12.50 -27.57
N LYS A 98 -12.33 11.49 -26.92
CA LYS A 98 -11.73 10.89 -25.70
C LYS A 98 -10.40 10.20 -25.95
N LYS A 99 -10.04 9.91 -27.22
CA LYS A 99 -8.77 9.28 -27.56
C LYS A 99 -7.64 10.30 -27.58
N ALA A 100 -7.93 11.54 -27.99
CA ALA A 100 -6.95 12.60 -28.13
C ALA A 100 -6.89 13.53 -26.92
N ILE A 101 -8.05 13.81 -26.25
CA ILE A 101 -8.15 14.85 -25.22
C ILE A 101 -8.82 14.25 -23.96
N LYS A 102 -8.21 14.49 -22.79
CA LYS A 102 -8.80 14.12 -21.50
C LYS A 102 -10.03 14.97 -21.20
N CYS A 103 -11.05 14.37 -20.54
CA CYS A 103 -12.29 15.09 -20.19
C CYS A 103 -12.05 16.36 -19.36
N ALA A 104 -11.03 16.35 -18.50
CA ALA A 104 -10.65 17.50 -17.68
C ALA A 104 -10.16 18.71 -18.51
N GLU A 105 -9.57 18.47 -19.67
CA GLU A 105 -8.96 19.45 -20.57
C GLU A 105 -9.85 19.77 -21.78
N CYS A 106 -10.99 19.06 -21.93
CA CYS A 106 -11.85 19.17 -23.11
C CYS A 106 -12.55 20.54 -23.15
N PRO A 107 -12.40 21.33 -24.25
CA PRO A 107 -13.07 22.62 -24.38
C PRO A 107 -14.59 22.50 -24.53
N ASN A 108 -15.06 21.35 -25.03
CA ASN A 108 -16.49 21.08 -25.28
C ASN A 108 -17.14 20.31 -24.09
N ARG A 109 -16.49 20.28 -22.93
CA ARG A 109 -17.04 19.59 -21.74
C ARG A 109 -18.32 20.27 -21.29
N ASN A 110 -19.36 19.45 -21.08
CA ASN A 110 -20.64 19.87 -20.51
C ASN A 110 -21.10 18.75 -19.57
N PHE A 111 -20.61 18.84 -18.33
CA PHE A 111 -20.87 17.78 -17.33
C PHE A 111 -22.28 17.87 -16.79
N LEU A 112 -22.77 16.75 -16.28
CA LEU A 112 -24.10 16.63 -15.68
C LEU A 112 -23.97 16.53 -14.16
N SER A 113 -24.89 17.20 -13.47
CA SER A 113 -25.15 17.00 -12.05
C SER A 113 -25.78 15.64 -11.79
N LEU A 114 -25.52 15.06 -10.63
CA LEU A 114 -26.15 13.80 -10.21
C LEU A 114 -27.65 13.97 -10.03
N GLY A 115 -28.42 13.41 -10.94
CA GLY A 115 -29.88 13.48 -10.95
C GLY A 115 -30.55 12.38 -10.14
N TYR A 116 -31.87 12.55 -9.95
CA TYR A 116 -32.74 11.55 -9.32
C TYR A 116 -32.68 10.21 -10.05
N ASP A 117 -32.79 10.21 -11.38
CA ASP A 117 -32.80 9.01 -12.21
C ASP A 117 -31.46 8.27 -12.19
N ASP A 118 -30.34 8.97 -12.04
CA ASP A 118 -29.02 8.36 -11.95
C ASP A 118 -28.87 7.59 -10.63
N VAL A 119 -29.35 8.17 -9.52
CA VAL A 119 -29.41 7.50 -8.23
C VAL A 119 -30.35 6.31 -8.28
N CYS A 120 -31.53 6.45 -8.89
CA CYS A 120 -32.47 5.34 -9.07
C CYS A 120 -31.82 4.17 -9.83
N ARG A 121 -31.15 4.43 -10.94
CA ARG A 121 -30.46 3.40 -11.73
C ARG A 121 -29.39 2.68 -10.93
N HIS A 122 -28.61 3.41 -10.17
CA HIS A 122 -27.59 2.85 -9.29
C HIS A 122 -28.19 1.93 -8.23
N LEU A 123 -29.26 2.38 -7.55
CA LEU A 123 -29.92 1.64 -6.49
C LEU A 123 -30.70 0.41 -7.01
N ILE A 124 -31.15 0.42 -8.26
CA ILE A 124 -31.83 -0.72 -8.90
C ILE A 124 -30.80 -1.76 -9.36
N GLY A 125 -29.71 -1.36 -10.00
CA GLY A 125 -28.62 -2.23 -10.37
C GLY A 125 -28.96 -3.24 -11.46
N ASN A 126 -29.57 -2.82 -12.57
CA ASN A 126 -30.01 -3.71 -13.64
C ASN A 126 -28.96 -3.97 -14.72
N ASP A 127 -27.86 -3.18 -14.78
CA ASP A 127 -26.82 -3.37 -15.79
C ASP A 127 -25.92 -4.56 -15.44
N GLU A 128 -25.85 -5.54 -16.36
CA GLU A 128 -25.06 -6.77 -16.16
C GLU A 128 -23.56 -6.50 -16.02
N ASN A 129 -23.05 -5.45 -16.66
CA ASN A 129 -21.65 -5.04 -16.62
C ASN A 129 -21.37 -4.03 -15.50
N GLY A 130 -22.41 -3.60 -14.76
CA GLY A 130 -22.33 -2.60 -13.69
C GLY A 130 -22.02 -1.19 -14.19
N CYS A 131 -22.48 -0.85 -15.43
CA CYS A 131 -22.33 0.50 -15.96
C CYS A 131 -23.32 1.51 -15.37
N ASP A 132 -24.23 1.05 -14.51
CA ASP A 132 -25.13 1.85 -13.68
C ASP A 132 -24.53 2.30 -12.34
N VAL A 133 -23.32 1.83 -12.00
CA VAL A 133 -22.63 2.27 -10.78
C VAL A 133 -22.24 3.74 -10.90
N VAL A 134 -22.70 4.53 -9.93
CA VAL A 134 -22.39 5.95 -9.80
C VAL A 134 -21.21 6.13 -8.85
N GLY A 135 -20.33 7.04 -9.19
CA GLY A 135 -19.27 7.55 -8.32
C GLY A 135 -19.39 9.06 -8.17
N ILE A 136 -19.05 9.56 -7.00
CA ILE A 136 -19.02 10.98 -6.70
C ILE A 136 -17.61 11.47 -6.39
N TYR A 137 -17.37 12.73 -6.64
CA TYR A 137 -16.13 13.40 -6.28
C TYR A 137 -16.31 14.05 -4.91
N ALA A 138 -15.58 13.56 -3.91
CA ALA A 138 -15.79 13.94 -2.51
C ALA A 138 -15.49 15.42 -2.22
N ILE A 139 -14.48 16.00 -2.89
CA ILE A 139 -14.11 17.40 -2.70
C ILE A 139 -14.95 18.31 -3.62
N MET A 140 -15.60 19.29 -3.05
CA MET A 140 -16.43 20.28 -3.75
C MET A 140 -15.57 21.41 -4.36
N SER A 141 -16.16 22.21 -5.25
CA SER A 141 -15.45 23.31 -5.94
C SER A 141 -14.92 24.39 -4.99
N ASP A 142 -15.54 24.55 -3.84
CA ASP A 142 -15.15 25.46 -2.76
C ASP A 142 -14.12 24.86 -1.77
N ASN A 143 -13.57 23.68 -2.05
CA ASN A 143 -12.66 22.89 -1.23
C ASN A 143 -13.27 22.35 0.07
N ASN A 144 -14.60 22.24 0.15
CA ASN A 144 -15.30 21.62 1.25
C ASN A 144 -15.69 20.16 0.93
N CYS A 145 -16.13 19.42 1.94
CA CYS A 145 -16.68 18.08 1.80
C CYS A 145 -17.78 17.84 2.85
N ALA A 146 -18.72 16.94 2.55
CA ALA A 146 -19.84 16.58 3.44
C ALA A 146 -19.55 15.32 4.27
N PHE A 147 -18.53 14.59 3.93
CA PHE A 147 -18.11 13.35 4.61
C PHE A 147 -16.60 13.14 4.49
N LEU A 148 -16.08 12.31 5.36
CA LEU A 148 -14.82 11.60 5.20
C LEU A 148 -15.13 10.13 4.96
N CYS A 149 -14.57 9.55 3.91
CA CYS A 149 -14.63 8.12 3.66
C CYS A 149 -13.21 7.57 3.64
N THR A 150 -12.98 6.44 4.31
CA THR A 150 -11.70 5.72 4.29
C THR A 150 -11.92 4.36 3.64
N ASP A 151 -11.10 4.01 2.66
CA ASP A 151 -11.18 2.75 1.92
C ASP A 151 -10.16 1.74 2.45
N PHE A 152 -10.60 0.56 2.81
CA PHE A 152 -9.81 -0.57 3.28
C PHE A 152 -9.98 -1.76 2.34
N ASP A 153 -9.01 -1.97 1.45
CA ASP A 153 -8.98 -3.07 0.48
C ASP A 153 -8.06 -4.21 0.91
N ASP A 154 -8.45 -5.43 0.67
CA ASP A 154 -7.60 -6.60 0.82
C ASP A 154 -6.79 -6.89 -0.46
N LYS A 155 -5.61 -6.28 -0.60
CA LYS A 155 -4.70 -6.54 -1.71
C LYS A 155 -3.97 -7.88 -1.60
N SER A 156 -3.89 -8.45 -0.41
CA SER A 156 -3.09 -9.64 -0.11
C SER A 156 -3.91 -10.93 0.00
N CYS A 157 -5.23 -10.87 -0.17
CA CYS A 157 -6.17 -11.98 0.04
C CYS A 157 -6.09 -12.62 1.46
N LYS A 158 -5.57 -11.90 2.45
CA LYS A 158 -5.40 -12.36 3.83
C LYS A 158 -6.54 -11.91 4.76
N HIS A 159 -7.58 -11.29 4.23
CA HIS A 159 -8.75 -10.74 4.94
C HIS A 159 -8.42 -9.77 6.09
N ARG A 160 -7.24 -9.17 6.08
CA ARG A 160 -6.78 -8.23 7.12
C ARG A 160 -7.51 -6.90 7.13
N TYR A 161 -8.19 -6.53 6.04
CA TYR A 161 -8.94 -5.28 5.98
C TYR A 161 -9.95 -5.14 7.14
N LYS A 162 -10.47 -6.26 7.66
CA LYS A 162 -11.39 -6.24 8.80
C LYS A 162 -10.71 -5.78 10.09
N ASP A 163 -9.49 -6.27 10.35
CA ASP A 163 -8.70 -5.88 11.51
C ASP A 163 -8.34 -4.38 11.42
N ASP A 164 -7.95 -3.92 10.23
CA ASP A 164 -7.63 -2.51 9.98
C ASP A 164 -8.86 -1.61 10.18
N VAL A 165 -10.03 -2.02 9.70
CA VAL A 165 -11.31 -1.34 9.95
C VAL A 165 -11.61 -1.28 11.44
N LEU A 166 -11.51 -2.42 12.16
CA LEU A 166 -11.81 -2.48 13.59
C LEU A 166 -10.85 -1.63 14.42
N ALA A 167 -9.58 -1.57 14.06
CA ALA A 167 -8.62 -0.68 14.68
C ALA A 167 -9.01 0.80 14.47
N PHE A 168 -9.40 1.17 13.26
CA PHE A 168 -9.82 2.53 12.91
C PHE A 168 -11.11 2.92 13.66
N VAL A 169 -12.16 2.09 13.61
CA VAL A 169 -13.43 2.40 14.27
C VAL A 169 -13.33 2.31 15.80
N GLY A 170 -12.39 1.52 16.31
CA GLY A 170 -12.06 1.49 17.74
C GLY A 170 -11.64 2.87 18.25
N VAL A 171 -10.80 3.59 17.49
CA VAL A 171 -10.44 4.98 17.81
C VAL A 171 -11.66 5.90 17.67
N CYS A 172 -12.49 5.71 16.64
CA CYS A 172 -13.71 6.49 16.48
C CYS A 172 -14.62 6.36 17.71
N ARG A 173 -14.78 5.15 18.25
CA ARG A 173 -15.57 4.90 19.49
C ARG A 173 -15.00 5.65 20.68
N ASP A 174 -13.70 5.53 20.92
CA ASP A 174 -13.05 6.17 22.07
C ASP A 174 -13.11 7.69 22.01
N TRP A 175 -13.06 8.27 20.81
CA TRP A 175 -13.16 9.70 20.59
C TRP A 175 -14.60 10.19 20.40
N ASN A 176 -15.58 9.28 20.54
CA ASN A 176 -17.01 9.54 20.30
C ASN A 176 -17.29 10.13 18.91
N ILE A 177 -16.62 9.64 17.87
CA ILE A 177 -16.83 10.01 16.48
C ILE A 177 -17.85 9.02 15.88
N PRO A 178 -19.02 9.49 15.40
CA PRO A 178 -19.96 8.62 14.71
C PRO A 178 -19.35 8.11 13.40
N TYR A 179 -19.53 6.82 13.12
CA TYR A 179 -19.04 6.17 11.90
C TYR A 179 -20.05 5.18 11.33
N SER A 180 -19.86 4.79 10.09
CA SER A 180 -20.63 3.76 9.41
C SER A 180 -19.70 2.89 8.60
N ILE A 181 -19.78 1.57 8.76
CA ILE A 181 -18.99 0.61 7.98
C ILE A 181 -19.81 0.14 6.79
N GLU A 182 -19.29 0.24 5.59
CA GLU A 182 -19.86 -0.31 4.37
C GLU A 182 -18.98 -1.43 3.85
N ARG A 183 -19.53 -2.62 3.60
CA ARG A 183 -18.81 -3.64 2.84
C ARG A 183 -18.69 -3.18 1.39
N SER A 184 -17.49 -3.21 0.83
CA SER A 184 -17.24 -2.74 -0.52
C SER A 184 -18.05 -3.52 -1.57
N ARG A 185 -18.20 -2.96 -2.76
CA ARG A 185 -18.94 -3.58 -3.86
C ARG A 185 -18.36 -4.93 -4.30
N SER A 186 -17.05 -5.13 -4.16
CA SER A 186 -16.38 -6.40 -4.47
C SER A 186 -16.54 -7.47 -3.39
N GLY A 187 -16.91 -7.07 -2.16
CA GLY A 187 -16.93 -7.92 -0.98
C GLY A 187 -15.56 -8.11 -0.30
N ASN A 188 -14.47 -7.69 -0.95
CA ASN A 188 -13.10 -7.89 -0.48
C ASN A 188 -12.48 -6.64 0.15
N GLY A 189 -13.28 -5.82 0.79
CA GLY A 189 -12.86 -4.60 1.45
C GLY A 189 -14.04 -3.90 2.12
N ALA A 190 -13.78 -2.78 2.74
CA ALA A 190 -14.80 -1.95 3.37
C ALA A 190 -14.46 -0.46 3.27
N HIS A 191 -15.51 0.36 3.28
CA HIS A 191 -15.40 1.79 3.46
C HIS A 191 -15.88 2.15 4.87
N VAL A 192 -15.15 3.04 5.56
CA VAL A 192 -15.61 3.67 6.79
C VAL A 192 -16.00 5.10 6.50
N TRP A 193 -17.26 5.43 6.74
CA TRP A 193 -17.85 6.74 6.49
C TRP A 193 -18.02 7.51 7.79
N ILE A 194 -17.61 8.77 7.79
CA ILE A 194 -17.87 9.76 8.84
C ILE A 194 -18.59 10.92 8.17
N PHE A 195 -19.85 11.15 8.53
CA PHE A 195 -20.68 12.20 7.95
C PHE A 195 -20.62 13.46 8.80
N PHE A 196 -20.53 14.61 8.16
CA PHE A 196 -20.56 15.92 8.81
C PHE A 196 -21.99 16.48 8.78
N ASP A 197 -22.39 17.20 9.83
CA ASP A 197 -23.71 17.84 9.90
C ASP A 197 -23.84 19.00 8.90
N ALA A 198 -22.75 19.73 8.71
CA ALA A 198 -22.56 20.73 7.67
C ALA A 198 -21.31 20.39 6.83
N VAL A 199 -21.14 21.02 5.67
CA VAL A 199 -19.89 20.89 4.90
C VAL A 199 -18.74 21.55 5.63
N ILE A 200 -17.58 20.86 5.68
CA ILE A 200 -16.37 21.35 6.33
C ILE A 200 -15.22 21.40 5.33
N PRO A 201 -14.16 22.19 5.59
CA PRO A 201 -12.97 22.21 4.76
C PRO A 201 -12.34 20.81 4.60
N ALA A 202 -12.05 20.40 3.37
CA ALA A 202 -11.49 19.08 3.06
C ALA A 202 -10.19 18.79 3.83
N TYR A 203 -9.36 19.80 4.07
CA TYR A 203 -8.14 19.64 4.87
C TYR A 203 -8.43 19.25 6.33
N LYS A 204 -9.53 19.74 6.93
CA LYS A 204 -9.93 19.34 8.30
C LYS A 204 -10.39 17.88 8.33
N ALA A 205 -11.27 17.50 7.40
CA ALA A 205 -11.71 16.11 7.28
C ALA A 205 -10.52 15.15 7.10
N ARG A 206 -9.58 15.48 6.23
CA ARG A 206 -8.38 14.68 6.01
C ARG A 206 -7.47 14.63 7.24
N ARG A 207 -7.30 15.75 7.96
CA ARG A 207 -6.55 15.76 9.23
C ARG A 207 -7.20 14.88 10.29
N LEU A 208 -8.53 14.89 10.38
CA LEU A 208 -9.26 14.00 11.27
C LEU A 208 -8.98 12.53 10.92
N GLY A 209 -9.10 12.15 9.64
CA GLY A 209 -8.78 10.80 9.18
C GLY A 209 -7.33 10.40 9.51
N ASN A 210 -6.37 11.29 9.27
CA ASN A 210 -4.97 11.05 9.61
C ASN A 210 -4.75 10.86 11.12
N ALA A 211 -5.40 11.67 11.96
CA ALA A 211 -5.30 11.55 13.42
C ALA A 211 -5.85 10.19 13.89
N ILE A 212 -7.05 9.79 13.41
CA ILE A 212 -7.64 8.49 13.72
C ILE A 212 -6.72 7.35 13.27
N LEU A 213 -6.21 7.42 12.04
CA LEU A 213 -5.35 6.37 11.48
C LEU A 213 -4.02 6.27 12.23
N THR A 214 -3.42 7.41 12.61
CA THR A 214 -2.19 7.44 13.40
C THR A 214 -2.38 6.77 14.76
N GLU A 215 -3.49 7.05 15.44
CA GLU A 215 -3.84 6.42 16.71
C GLU A 215 -4.15 4.92 16.52
N ALA A 216 -4.91 4.54 15.48
CA ALA A 216 -5.19 3.15 15.16
C ALA A 216 -3.91 2.35 14.92
N MET A 217 -2.95 2.91 14.18
CA MET A 217 -1.63 2.30 13.96
C MET A 217 -0.83 2.17 15.26
N SER A 218 -1.00 3.08 16.22
CA SER A 218 -0.34 2.96 17.52
C SER A 218 -0.87 1.77 18.35
N ARG A 219 -2.08 1.32 18.05
CA ARG A 219 -2.74 0.16 18.70
C ARG A 219 -2.50 -1.14 17.94
N ASP A 220 -2.53 -1.10 16.61
CA ASP A 220 -2.19 -2.25 15.74
C ASP A 220 -0.93 -1.97 14.92
N GLY A 221 0.19 -2.50 15.38
CA GLY A 221 1.49 -2.37 14.71
C GLY A 221 1.57 -3.03 13.34
N ARG A 222 0.58 -3.80 12.92
CA ARG A 222 0.56 -4.46 11.61
C ARG A 222 -0.05 -3.61 10.50
N MET A 223 -0.79 -2.56 10.85
CA MET A 223 -1.40 -1.65 9.89
C MET A 223 -0.33 -0.95 9.03
N ALA A 224 -0.51 -0.93 7.71
CA ALA A 224 0.45 -0.36 6.76
C ALA A 224 0.20 1.12 6.48
N PHE A 225 1.23 1.85 6.04
CA PHE A 225 1.13 3.29 5.74
C PHE A 225 0.40 3.60 4.43
N ASP A 226 0.14 2.64 3.57
CA ASP A 226 -0.63 2.83 2.34
C ASP A 226 -2.11 3.19 2.61
N SER A 227 -2.61 2.94 3.83
CA SER A 227 -3.93 3.37 4.28
C SER A 227 -4.11 4.90 4.31
N TYR A 228 -3.00 5.68 4.38
CA TYR A 228 -3.07 7.16 4.30
C TYR A 228 -3.46 7.70 2.92
N ASP A 229 -3.36 6.90 1.88
CA ASP A 229 -3.71 7.31 0.51
C ASP A 229 -5.17 7.07 0.16
N ARG A 230 -5.96 6.49 1.08
CA ARG A 230 -7.29 5.97 0.83
C ARG A 230 -8.41 6.81 1.42
N PHE A 231 -8.15 8.08 1.67
CA PHE A 231 -9.19 9.02 2.09
C PHE A 231 -9.93 9.64 0.91
N PHE A 232 -11.24 9.86 1.11
CA PHE A 232 -12.08 10.66 0.26
C PHE A 232 -12.72 11.78 1.11
N PRO A 233 -12.25 13.04 0.98
CA PRO A 233 -11.25 13.53 0.03
C PRO A 233 -9.81 13.15 0.42
N ASN A 234 -8.95 12.93 -0.60
CA ASN A 234 -7.52 12.70 -0.40
C ASN A 234 -6.67 13.97 -0.58
N GLN A 235 -7.27 15.10 -0.94
CA GLN A 235 -6.61 16.37 -1.20
C GLN A 235 -7.22 17.47 -0.34
N ASP A 236 -6.41 18.49 -0.02
CA ASP A 236 -6.85 19.66 0.76
C ASP A 236 -7.59 20.68 -0.11
N ARG A 237 -7.28 20.69 -1.41
CA ARG A 237 -7.84 21.61 -2.39
C ARG A 237 -8.17 20.89 -3.68
N MET A 238 -9.20 21.38 -4.37
CA MET A 238 -9.59 20.92 -5.69
C MET A 238 -8.43 21.11 -6.67
N PRO A 239 -8.05 20.07 -7.45
CA PRO A 239 -7.10 20.23 -8.56
C PRO A 239 -7.62 21.19 -9.60
N GLU A 240 -6.76 22.04 -10.12
CA GLU A 240 -7.13 23.01 -11.17
C GLU A 240 -7.51 22.24 -12.45
N GLY A 241 -8.71 22.52 -12.97
CA GLY A 241 -9.27 21.78 -14.12
C GLY A 241 -9.61 20.31 -13.86
N GLY A 242 -9.29 19.78 -12.68
CA GLY A 242 -9.51 18.37 -12.32
C GLY A 242 -10.84 18.11 -11.61
N PHE A 243 -11.04 16.85 -11.23
CA PHE A 243 -12.29 16.41 -10.57
C PHE A 243 -12.11 16.09 -9.06
N GLY A 244 -10.87 15.95 -8.59
CA GLY A 244 -10.60 15.35 -7.29
C GLY A 244 -10.64 13.81 -7.35
N ASN A 245 -10.55 13.16 -6.19
CA ASN A 245 -10.68 11.71 -6.11
C ASN A 245 -12.15 11.29 -6.01
N LEU A 246 -12.42 10.10 -6.54
CA LEU A 246 -13.76 9.57 -6.74
C LEU A 246 -14.00 8.38 -5.78
N VAL A 247 -15.16 8.36 -5.11
CA VAL A 247 -15.67 7.21 -4.37
C VAL A 247 -16.93 6.69 -5.03
N ALA A 248 -17.05 5.36 -5.15
CA ALA A 248 -18.29 4.73 -5.62
C ALA A 248 -19.36 4.85 -4.54
N LEU A 249 -20.60 5.12 -4.94
CA LEU A 249 -21.72 5.17 -4.01
C LEU A 249 -22.08 3.78 -3.48
N PRO A 250 -22.49 3.66 -2.20
CA PRO A 250 -22.97 2.42 -1.62
C PRO A 250 -24.38 2.03 -2.11
N LEU A 251 -24.84 0.88 -1.68
CA LEU A 251 -26.17 0.33 -1.97
C LEU A 251 -26.46 0.05 -3.45
N GLN A 252 -25.41 -0.20 -4.26
CA GLN A 252 -25.60 -0.58 -5.66
C GLN A 252 -26.42 -1.87 -5.77
N GLY A 253 -27.51 -1.79 -6.56
CA GLY A 253 -28.56 -2.81 -6.53
C GLY A 253 -28.12 -4.23 -6.87
N LYS A 254 -27.19 -4.43 -7.83
CA LYS A 254 -26.68 -5.76 -8.16
C LYS A 254 -25.82 -6.33 -7.03
N ALA A 255 -24.90 -5.53 -6.49
CA ALA A 255 -23.99 -5.97 -5.43
C ALA A 255 -24.74 -6.27 -4.11
N ARG A 256 -25.86 -5.57 -3.84
CA ARG A 256 -26.69 -5.84 -2.66
C ARG A 256 -27.32 -7.23 -2.64
N LYS A 257 -27.53 -7.86 -3.80
CA LYS A 257 -28.06 -9.23 -3.87
C LYS A 257 -27.09 -10.23 -3.21
N ASP A 258 -25.80 -9.92 -3.26
CA ASP A 258 -24.72 -10.71 -2.67
C ASP A 258 -24.27 -10.13 -1.32
N LEU A 259 -25.09 -9.27 -0.69
CA LEU A 259 -24.80 -8.54 0.55
C LEU A 259 -23.50 -7.70 0.49
N ASN A 260 -23.12 -7.27 -0.70
CA ASN A 260 -22.03 -6.33 -0.94
C ASN A 260 -22.58 -4.92 -1.18
N SER A 261 -21.73 -3.89 -1.03
CA SER A 261 -22.16 -2.48 -1.11
C SER A 261 -23.28 -2.16 -0.10
N VAL A 262 -23.20 -2.74 1.09
CA VAL A 262 -24.18 -2.62 2.18
C VAL A 262 -23.50 -2.18 3.48
N PHE A 263 -24.25 -1.48 4.32
CA PHE A 263 -23.79 -1.14 5.66
C PHE A 263 -23.87 -2.35 6.58
N VAL A 264 -22.86 -2.49 7.40
CA VAL A 264 -22.64 -3.63 8.29
C VAL A 264 -22.33 -3.16 9.71
N ASP A 265 -22.49 -4.04 10.67
CA ASP A 265 -22.06 -3.82 12.04
C ASP A 265 -20.55 -4.08 12.22
N ASP A 266 -20.04 -3.95 13.46
CA ASP A 266 -18.64 -4.16 13.79
C ASP A 266 -18.19 -5.64 13.65
N GLU A 267 -19.12 -6.58 13.56
CA GLU A 267 -18.87 -7.99 13.25
C GLU A 267 -18.97 -8.28 11.74
N PHE A 268 -19.17 -7.24 10.93
CA PHE A 268 -19.37 -7.30 9.48
C PHE A 268 -20.64 -8.04 9.04
N PHE A 269 -21.68 -8.11 9.87
CA PHE A 269 -23.00 -8.56 9.46
C PHE A 269 -23.83 -7.40 8.90
N ALA A 270 -24.53 -7.66 7.80
CA ALA A 270 -25.34 -6.63 7.14
C ALA A 270 -26.58 -6.24 7.97
N TYR A 271 -26.87 -4.95 8.08
CA TYR A 271 -28.15 -4.53 8.65
C TYR A 271 -29.31 -4.99 7.76
N ARG A 272 -30.41 -5.52 8.37
CA ARG A 272 -31.55 -6.05 7.63
C ARG A 272 -32.25 -4.98 6.80
N ASP A 273 -32.48 -3.81 7.39
CA ASP A 273 -33.02 -2.64 6.71
C ASP A 273 -31.99 -1.52 6.62
N GLN A 274 -31.37 -1.42 5.46
CA GLN A 274 -30.37 -0.42 5.14
C GLN A 274 -30.93 1.01 5.17
N TRP A 275 -32.20 1.20 4.87
CA TRP A 275 -32.82 2.52 4.84
C TRP A 275 -33.15 3.02 6.24
N THR A 276 -33.69 2.14 7.09
CA THR A 276 -33.86 2.43 8.51
C THR A 276 -32.55 2.77 9.19
N TYR A 277 -31.46 2.04 8.86
CA TYR A 277 -30.12 2.37 9.35
C TYR A 277 -29.67 3.76 8.88
N LEU A 278 -29.73 4.04 7.57
CA LEU A 278 -29.29 5.33 7.02
C LEU A 278 -30.07 6.52 7.57
N ALA A 279 -31.37 6.33 7.88
CA ALA A 279 -32.19 7.39 8.46
C ALA A 279 -31.73 7.79 9.88
N GLN A 280 -30.95 6.96 10.55
CA GLN A 280 -30.51 7.14 11.94
C GLN A 280 -29.00 7.37 12.05
N VAL A 281 -28.30 7.49 10.91
CA VAL A 281 -26.88 7.79 10.87
C VAL A 281 -26.63 9.13 11.57
N GLN A 282 -25.77 9.09 12.57
CA GLN A 282 -25.33 10.27 13.28
C GLN A 282 -24.24 11.02 12.48
N LYS A 283 -24.24 12.33 12.63
CA LYS A 283 -23.28 13.24 12.00
C LYS A 283 -22.45 13.94 13.05
N ILE A 284 -21.22 14.33 12.70
CA ILE A 284 -20.32 15.06 13.59
C ILE A 284 -20.27 16.53 13.21
N GLU A 285 -20.34 17.40 14.22
CA GLU A 285 -20.22 18.84 14.07
C GLU A 285 -18.75 19.28 13.85
N GLU A 286 -18.55 20.34 13.05
CA GLU A 286 -17.21 20.87 12.76
C GLU A 286 -16.47 21.28 14.04
N GLN A 287 -17.17 21.86 15.01
CA GLN A 287 -16.59 22.25 16.30
C GLN A 287 -15.98 21.06 17.04
N LYS A 288 -16.66 19.91 17.03
CA LYS A 288 -16.16 18.68 17.64
C LYS A 288 -14.92 18.15 16.90
N VAL A 289 -14.89 18.28 15.57
CA VAL A 289 -13.68 17.97 14.78
C VAL A 289 -12.52 18.86 15.21
N ASP A 290 -12.72 20.16 15.39
CA ASP A 290 -11.69 21.10 15.84
C ASP A 290 -11.15 20.73 17.22
N VAL A 291 -12.02 20.36 18.17
CA VAL A 291 -11.63 19.91 19.52
C VAL A 291 -10.79 18.63 19.45
N ILE A 292 -11.21 17.64 18.64
CA ILE A 292 -10.47 16.41 18.46
C ILE A 292 -9.08 16.70 17.88
N LEU A 293 -9.01 17.53 16.84
CA LEU A 293 -7.75 17.92 16.23
C LEU A 293 -6.82 18.66 17.21
N GLN A 294 -7.36 19.53 18.06
CA GLN A 294 -6.56 20.23 19.09
C GLN A 294 -5.98 19.26 20.13
N ASN A 295 -6.75 18.26 20.55
CA ASN A 295 -6.34 17.31 21.58
C ASN A 295 -5.41 16.21 21.06
N HIS A 296 -5.49 15.89 19.77
CA HIS A 296 -4.79 14.75 19.15
C HIS A 296 -3.86 15.18 18.00
N ILE A 297 -3.41 16.45 17.97
CA ILE A 297 -2.30 16.89 17.10
C ILE A 297 -1.01 16.25 17.64
N HIS A 298 -0.88 14.97 17.40
CA HIS A 298 0.41 14.30 17.41
C HIS A 298 0.90 14.25 15.97
N GLU A 299 2.22 14.38 15.78
CA GLU A 299 2.91 14.39 14.49
C GLU A 299 2.15 13.62 13.40
N ASP A 300 1.48 14.40 12.54
CA ASP A 300 0.77 13.88 11.38
C ASP A 300 1.76 13.04 10.56
N LEU A 301 1.58 11.71 10.48
CA LEU A 301 2.41 10.84 9.63
C LEU A 301 2.32 11.24 8.16
N GLY A 302 1.23 11.89 7.75
CA GLY A 302 1.14 12.60 6.47
C GLY A 302 2.06 13.83 6.41
N VAL A 303 2.61 14.25 7.55
CA VAL A 303 3.62 15.29 7.72
C VAL A 303 4.79 14.67 8.48
N LEU A 304 5.54 13.80 7.85
CA LEU A 304 6.90 13.53 8.29
C LEU A 304 7.61 14.88 8.23
N SER A 305 7.78 15.51 9.38
CA SER A 305 8.28 16.88 9.50
C SER A 305 9.65 16.98 8.83
N THR A 306 9.67 17.63 7.68
CA THR A 306 10.88 18.35 7.32
C THR A 306 10.85 19.66 8.10
N SER A 307 11.91 19.95 8.78
CA SER A 307 12.22 21.02 9.71
C SER A 307 11.96 22.47 9.25
N SER A 308 11.16 22.72 8.22
CA SER A 308 11.01 24.06 7.64
C SER A 308 9.74 24.83 8.06
N GLU A 309 8.80 24.20 8.78
CA GLU A 309 7.59 24.87 9.28
C GLU A 309 7.27 24.59 10.76
N SER A 310 8.16 23.96 11.51
CA SER A 310 8.01 23.92 12.96
C SER A 310 8.23 25.33 13.50
N LYS A 311 7.18 25.92 14.00
CA LYS A 311 7.31 27.13 14.81
C LYS A 311 8.31 26.79 15.92
N PRO A 312 9.46 27.48 16.04
CA PRO A 312 10.53 27.10 16.98
C PRO A 312 10.10 27.03 18.45
N TRP A 313 8.91 27.57 18.74
CA TRP A 313 8.28 27.57 20.07
C TRP A 313 7.24 26.48 20.29
N VAL A 314 6.97 25.63 19.32
CA VAL A 314 6.12 24.45 19.47
C VAL A 314 7.04 23.25 19.58
N THR A 315 7.28 22.80 20.79
CA THR A 315 7.98 21.53 21.04
C THR A 315 7.03 20.39 20.62
N PRO A 316 7.37 19.55 19.65
CA PRO A 316 6.58 18.35 19.39
C PRO A 316 6.52 17.55 20.70
N VAL A 317 5.34 17.12 21.12
CA VAL A 317 5.21 16.21 22.26
C VAL A 317 5.81 14.87 21.81
N PRO A 318 6.99 14.45 22.32
CA PRO A 318 7.56 13.18 21.93
C PRO A 318 6.57 12.10 22.40
N GLN A 319 6.22 11.17 21.51
CA GLN A 319 5.59 9.94 21.97
C GLN A 319 6.64 9.22 22.82
N ASN A 320 6.55 9.33 24.13
CA ASN A 320 7.51 8.73 25.05
C ASN A 320 7.45 7.21 24.94
N ILE A 321 8.38 6.63 24.19
CA ILE A 321 8.67 5.21 24.29
C ILE A 321 9.31 4.99 25.66
N ASN A 322 8.84 4.00 26.39
CA ASN A 322 9.37 3.65 27.69
C ASN A 322 9.71 2.16 27.76
N SER A 323 10.38 1.72 28.80
CA SER A 323 10.82 0.33 28.95
C SER A 323 9.68 -0.70 28.95
N ALA A 324 8.45 -0.29 29.28
CA ALA A 324 7.26 -1.16 29.22
C ALA A 324 6.82 -1.49 27.80
N ASP A 325 7.26 -0.69 26.81
CA ASP A 325 6.98 -0.94 25.39
C ASP A 325 7.81 -2.11 24.82
N PHE A 326 8.79 -2.60 25.57
CA PHE A 326 9.65 -3.75 25.22
C PHE A 326 9.33 -4.93 26.13
N THR A 327 8.42 -5.79 25.72
CA THR A 327 7.90 -6.89 26.56
C THR A 327 8.88 -8.04 26.73
N LYS A 328 9.83 -8.23 25.80
CA LYS A 328 10.81 -9.33 25.77
C LYS A 328 12.14 -8.86 25.19
N ALA A 329 13.20 -9.64 25.40
CA ALA A 329 14.44 -9.46 24.66
C ALA A 329 14.18 -9.69 23.16
N ILE A 330 14.64 -8.75 22.32
CA ILE A 330 14.37 -8.74 20.88
C ILE A 330 15.51 -9.47 20.18
N THR A 331 15.20 -10.49 19.38
CA THR A 331 16.19 -11.09 18.46
C THR A 331 16.02 -10.48 17.08
N ILE A 332 16.99 -9.69 16.64
CA ILE A 332 16.99 -9.02 15.34
C ILE A 332 17.86 -9.82 14.40
N THR A 333 17.31 -10.33 13.32
CA THR A 333 18.06 -11.04 12.29
C THR A 333 18.40 -10.08 11.15
N VAL A 334 19.68 -10.01 10.80
CA VAL A 334 20.19 -9.23 9.67
C VAL A 334 20.57 -10.22 8.57
N ALA A 335 19.84 -10.18 7.45
CA ALA A 335 20.05 -11.03 6.28
C ALA A 335 20.02 -10.16 4.99
N ASP A 336 19.18 -10.44 4.01
CA ASP A 336 18.86 -9.55 2.89
C ASP A 336 18.21 -8.25 3.36
N LYS A 337 17.42 -8.32 4.45
CA LYS A 337 16.81 -7.22 5.20
C LYS A 337 17.10 -7.35 6.69
N ILE A 338 16.58 -6.45 7.49
CA ILE A 338 16.58 -6.53 8.96
C ILE A 338 15.21 -7.01 9.40
N TYR A 339 15.14 -8.16 10.02
CA TYR A 339 13.92 -8.79 10.49
C TYR A 339 13.73 -8.59 11.99
N ILE A 340 12.62 -7.98 12.38
CA ILE A 340 12.27 -7.68 13.77
C ILE A 340 10.95 -8.39 14.07
N PRO A 341 10.90 -9.30 15.08
CA PRO A 341 9.69 -10.03 15.43
C PRO A 341 8.57 -9.08 15.90
N LEU A 342 7.38 -9.19 15.32
CA LEU A 342 6.23 -8.34 15.65
C LEU A 342 5.72 -8.53 17.08
N ASN A 343 5.92 -9.71 17.66
CA ASN A 343 5.44 -10.06 19.01
C ASN A 343 6.40 -9.65 20.14
N SER A 344 7.55 -9.05 19.82
CA SER A 344 8.59 -8.70 20.80
C SER A 344 8.55 -7.26 21.26
N ILE A 345 7.83 -6.40 20.55
CA ILE A 345 7.74 -4.96 20.79
C ILE A 345 6.31 -4.46 20.63
N SER A 346 5.99 -3.37 21.32
CA SER A 346 4.66 -2.75 21.21
C SER A 346 4.40 -2.19 19.81
N ALA A 347 3.12 -2.08 19.44
CA ALA A 347 2.69 -1.46 18.18
C ALA A 347 3.25 -0.03 18.03
N LYS A 348 3.37 0.70 19.14
CA LYS A 348 3.94 2.03 19.20
C LYS A 348 5.40 2.06 18.76
N VAL A 349 6.24 1.16 19.29
CA VAL A 349 7.66 1.03 18.90
C VAL A 349 7.77 0.59 17.45
N LEU A 350 6.97 -0.40 17.01
CA LEU A 350 6.90 -0.83 15.62
C LEU A 350 6.66 0.34 14.67
N ASN A 351 5.72 1.22 15.01
CA ASN A 351 5.44 2.39 14.18
C ASN A 351 6.61 3.39 14.13
N HIS A 352 7.36 3.56 15.22
CA HIS A 352 8.56 4.38 15.20
C HIS A 352 9.64 3.78 14.30
N ILE A 353 9.82 2.46 14.36
CA ILE A 353 10.78 1.76 13.49
C ILE A 353 10.35 1.87 12.01
N LYS A 354 9.07 1.66 11.69
CA LYS A 354 8.55 1.82 10.33
C LYS A 354 8.83 3.21 9.74
N ARG A 355 8.71 4.26 10.56
CA ARG A 355 8.99 5.63 10.13
C ARG A 355 10.44 5.86 9.69
N ILE A 356 11.40 5.07 10.20
CA ILE A 356 12.80 5.13 9.78
C ILE A 356 12.94 4.80 8.28
N ALA A 357 12.08 3.91 7.76
CA ALA A 357 12.08 3.48 6.37
C ALA A 357 10.91 4.06 5.56
N ALA A 358 10.33 5.17 5.98
CA ALA A 358 9.23 5.82 5.30
C ALA A 358 9.48 7.32 5.17
N PHE A 359 9.08 7.91 4.05
CA PHE A 359 9.25 9.34 3.79
C PHE A 359 8.17 9.90 2.87
N ARG A 360 8.00 11.22 2.92
CA ARG A 360 7.06 11.94 2.05
C ARG A 360 7.46 11.79 0.60
N ASN A 361 6.51 11.45 -0.27
CA ASN A 361 6.74 11.37 -1.69
C ASN A 361 6.83 12.79 -2.31
N PRO A 362 8.02 13.24 -2.74
CA PRO A 362 8.18 14.58 -3.28
C PRO A 362 7.31 14.85 -4.51
N GLU A 363 7.06 13.81 -5.33
CA GLU A 363 6.21 13.93 -6.52
C GLU A 363 4.76 14.22 -6.15
N PHE A 364 4.23 13.52 -5.13
CA PHE A 364 2.88 13.75 -4.63
C PHE A 364 2.69 15.21 -4.21
N TYR A 365 3.56 15.70 -3.33
CA TYR A 365 3.45 17.06 -2.78
C TYR A 365 3.73 18.14 -3.82
N LYS A 366 4.64 17.89 -4.75
CA LYS A 366 4.87 18.80 -5.89
C LYS A 366 3.61 18.93 -6.75
N LYS A 367 2.98 17.81 -7.13
CA LYS A 367 1.74 17.83 -7.90
C LYS A 367 0.59 18.46 -7.15
N GLN A 368 0.47 18.18 -5.85
CA GLN A 368 -0.54 18.80 -4.99
C GLN A 368 -0.37 20.33 -4.92
N ALA A 369 0.86 20.81 -4.73
CA ALA A 369 1.17 22.26 -4.72
C ALA A 369 0.85 22.91 -6.06
N MET A 370 1.08 22.21 -7.17
CA MET A 370 0.75 22.67 -8.53
C MET A 370 -0.74 22.46 -8.90
N ARG A 371 -1.59 22.00 -7.95
CA ARG A 371 -3.01 21.65 -8.17
C ARG A 371 -3.22 20.65 -9.31
N MET A 372 -2.25 19.75 -9.53
CA MET A 372 -2.33 18.66 -10.49
C MET A 372 -2.94 17.41 -9.85
N SER A 373 -3.41 16.48 -10.69
CA SER A 373 -3.91 15.18 -10.20
C SER A 373 -2.81 14.38 -9.51
N THR A 374 -3.10 13.86 -8.32
CA THR A 374 -2.23 12.96 -7.55
C THR A 374 -2.67 11.49 -7.65
N TYR A 375 -3.59 11.19 -8.57
CA TYR A 375 -4.12 9.84 -8.76
C TYR A 375 -2.99 8.83 -9.07
N GLY A 376 -2.97 7.72 -8.34
CA GLY A 376 -1.97 6.67 -8.50
C GLY A 376 -0.57 7.00 -7.96
N ILE A 377 -0.40 8.14 -7.29
CA ILE A 377 0.87 8.53 -6.66
C ILE A 377 0.70 8.44 -5.16
N PRO A 378 1.44 7.57 -4.47
CA PRO A 378 1.34 7.45 -3.02
C PRO A 378 1.87 8.70 -2.33
N ARG A 379 1.25 9.07 -1.22
CA ARG A 379 1.64 10.20 -0.37
C ARG A 379 2.93 9.94 0.39
N ILE A 380 3.08 8.69 0.85
CA ILE A 380 4.24 8.20 1.60
C ILE A 380 4.88 7.07 0.80
N ILE A 381 6.19 7.10 0.68
CA ILE A 381 6.97 5.98 0.17
C ILE A 381 7.42 5.18 1.39
N SER A 382 6.99 3.91 1.45
CA SER A 382 7.39 2.95 2.49
C SER A 382 8.37 1.96 1.89
N CYS A 383 9.53 1.81 2.54
CA CYS A 383 10.58 0.88 2.12
C CYS A 383 10.69 -0.35 3.04
N PHE A 384 9.73 -0.55 3.92
CA PHE A 384 9.61 -1.74 4.77
C PHE A 384 8.52 -2.68 4.25
N ASP A 385 8.61 -3.95 4.65
CA ASP A 385 7.54 -4.93 4.45
C ASP A 385 7.10 -5.52 5.78
N ILE A 386 5.85 -5.97 5.86
CA ILE A 386 5.31 -6.67 7.01
C ILE A 386 4.94 -8.07 6.56
N THR A 387 5.56 -9.07 7.17
CA THR A 387 5.17 -10.48 7.04
C THR A 387 4.23 -10.86 8.19
N ASP A 388 3.81 -12.12 8.27
CA ASP A 388 2.93 -12.57 9.35
C ASP A 388 3.57 -12.39 10.74
N ASP A 389 4.90 -12.60 10.85
CA ASP A 389 5.62 -12.62 12.12
C ASP A 389 6.69 -11.52 12.25
N TYR A 390 7.10 -10.87 11.17
CA TYR A 390 8.24 -9.96 11.15
C TYR A 390 7.96 -8.65 10.45
N LEU A 391 8.55 -7.58 10.98
CA LEU A 391 8.79 -6.34 10.27
C LEU A 391 10.14 -6.46 9.56
N ALA A 392 10.14 -6.38 8.23
CA ALA A 392 11.34 -6.45 7.39
C ALA A 392 11.75 -5.03 6.95
N MET A 393 12.91 -4.58 7.43
CA MET A 393 13.45 -3.24 7.23
C MET A 393 14.64 -3.26 6.28
N PRO A 394 14.87 -2.20 5.47
CA PRO A 394 16.08 -2.08 4.67
C PRO A 394 17.35 -2.13 5.52
N ARG A 395 18.41 -2.79 5.05
CA ARG A 395 19.69 -2.91 5.77
C ARG A 395 20.32 -1.56 6.12
N GLY A 396 20.14 -0.55 5.28
CA GLY A 396 20.60 0.82 5.55
C GLY A 396 19.97 1.50 6.76
N CYS A 397 18.89 0.94 7.33
CA CYS A 397 18.24 1.46 8.54
C CYS A 397 18.86 0.93 9.84
N LYS A 398 19.86 0.02 9.78
CA LYS A 398 20.44 -0.68 10.95
C LYS A 398 20.84 0.28 12.06
N GLU A 399 21.66 1.27 11.76
CA GLU A 399 22.16 2.21 12.76
C GLU A 399 21.05 3.03 13.42
N ALA A 400 20.08 3.49 12.63
CA ALA A 400 18.94 4.26 13.15
C ALA A 400 18.04 3.42 14.05
N ILE A 401 17.83 2.14 13.71
CA ILE A 401 17.06 1.19 14.53
C ILE A 401 17.80 0.93 15.84
N MET A 402 19.11 0.63 15.79
CA MET A 402 19.92 0.39 17.00
C MET A 402 19.91 1.61 17.92
N LYS A 403 20.12 2.79 17.37
CA LYS A 403 20.06 4.06 18.12
C LYS A 403 18.71 4.27 18.80
N LEU A 404 17.60 3.92 18.12
CA LEU A 404 16.26 3.99 18.71
C LEU A 404 16.13 3.02 19.89
N LEU A 405 16.58 1.79 19.74
CA LEU A 405 16.51 0.76 20.77
C LEU A 405 17.40 1.09 21.97
N ASP A 406 18.63 1.50 21.73
CA ASP A 406 19.61 1.86 22.77
C ASP A 406 19.15 3.07 23.59
N SER A 407 18.63 4.11 22.93
CA SER A 407 18.14 5.32 23.62
C SER A 407 16.92 5.06 24.50
N ASN A 408 16.20 3.96 24.29
CA ASN A 408 15.05 3.55 25.10
C ASN A 408 15.34 2.34 26.02
N GLY A 409 16.61 1.94 26.13
CA GLY A 409 17.02 0.87 27.05
C GLY A 409 16.51 -0.54 26.68
N ALA A 410 16.22 -0.77 25.41
CA ALA A 410 15.77 -2.07 24.93
C ALA A 410 16.88 -3.11 25.01
N LYS A 411 16.55 -4.33 25.42
CA LYS A 411 17.46 -5.48 25.38
C LYS A 411 17.27 -6.22 24.05
N TYR A 412 18.33 -6.31 23.26
CA TYR A 412 18.28 -7.03 22.00
C TYR A 412 19.56 -7.81 21.71
N THR A 413 19.45 -8.80 20.84
CA THR A 413 20.57 -9.56 20.27
C THR A 413 20.50 -9.47 18.75
N ILE A 414 21.65 -9.39 18.10
CA ILE A 414 21.74 -9.39 16.64
C ILE A 414 22.24 -10.76 16.20
N VAL A 415 21.49 -11.37 15.28
CA VAL A 415 21.89 -12.58 14.57
C VAL A 415 22.25 -12.15 13.15
N ASP A 416 23.50 -12.36 12.75
CA ASP A 416 23.97 -12.03 11.42
C ASP A 416 23.90 -13.27 10.52
N GLU A 417 22.97 -13.24 9.57
CA GLU A 417 22.78 -14.24 8.53
C GLU A 417 23.05 -13.65 7.14
N THR A 418 23.88 -12.60 7.06
CA THR A 418 24.22 -11.99 5.79
C THR A 418 25.13 -12.92 4.98
N ASN A 419 24.94 -12.88 3.66
CA ASN A 419 25.85 -13.57 2.76
C ASN A 419 27.15 -12.76 2.64
N HIS A 420 28.26 -13.32 3.15
CA HIS A 420 29.57 -12.69 3.08
C HIS A 420 30.29 -12.89 1.74
N GLY A 421 29.65 -13.59 0.80
CA GLY A 421 30.20 -13.90 -0.50
C GLY A 421 31.29 -14.98 -0.47
N LYS A 422 31.82 -15.28 -1.65
CA LYS A 422 32.93 -16.23 -1.84
C LYS A 422 34.20 -15.45 -2.15
N ALA A 423 35.32 -15.85 -1.59
CA ALA A 423 36.59 -15.22 -1.89
C ALA A 423 36.96 -15.35 -3.37
N VAL A 424 37.38 -14.25 -3.97
CA VAL A 424 37.80 -14.14 -5.36
C VAL A 424 39.22 -13.55 -5.43
N ALA A 425 40.08 -14.19 -6.20
CA ALA A 425 41.40 -13.64 -6.48
C ALA A 425 41.27 -12.59 -7.62
N VAL A 426 41.31 -11.33 -7.23
CA VAL A 426 41.15 -10.19 -8.13
C VAL A 426 42.11 -9.07 -7.73
N THR A 427 42.74 -8.44 -8.73
CA THR A 427 43.69 -7.34 -8.56
C THR A 427 43.24 -6.14 -9.40
N PHE A 428 43.36 -4.95 -8.86
CA PHE A 428 43.12 -3.71 -9.59
C PHE A 428 44.39 -3.30 -10.37
N LEU A 429 44.24 -3.06 -11.67
CA LEU A 429 45.34 -2.73 -12.58
C LEU A 429 45.51 -1.23 -12.83
N GLY A 430 44.58 -0.42 -12.33
CA GLY A 430 44.58 1.02 -12.54
C GLY A 430 45.33 1.79 -11.46
N THR A 431 45.30 3.11 -11.58
CA THR A 431 45.74 4.04 -10.54
C THR A 431 44.58 4.94 -10.17
N GLU A 432 44.21 4.96 -8.88
CA GLU A 432 43.18 5.81 -8.36
C GLU A 432 43.66 7.26 -8.25
N ARG A 433 42.78 8.20 -8.53
CA ARG A 433 42.99 9.60 -8.15
C ARG A 433 42.72 9.77 -6.65
N GLU A 434 43.28 10.79 -6.05
CA GLU A 434 43.14 11.09 -4.61
C GLU A 434 41.66 11.08 -4.16
N GLU A 435 40.78 11.78 -4.89
CA GLU A 435 39.36 11.83 -4.62
C GLU A 435 38.65 10.46 -4.71
N GLN A 436 39.13 9.58 -5.58
CA GLN A 436 38.61 8.22 -5.72
C GLN A 436 39.07 7.34 -4.56
N LEU A 437 40.32 7.51 -4.14
CA LEU A 437 40.89 6.81 -2.99
C LEU A 437 40.13 7.16 -1.71
N ASP A 438 39.90 8.44 -1.46
CA ASP A 438 39.09 8.93 -0.32
C ASP A 438 37.69 8.32 -0.31
N ALA A 439 37.06 8.27 -1.49
CA ALA A 439 35.72 7.66 -1.62
C ALA A 439 35.72 6.15 -1.32
N ILE A 440 36.75 5.43 -1.79
CA ILE A 440 36.91 4.00 -1.54
C ILE A 440 37.14 3.73 -0.05
N GLU A 441 38.07 4.47 0.57
CA GLU A 441 38.40 4.33 2.00
C GLU A 441 37.18 4.65 2.88
N SER A 442 36.36 5.62 2.47
CA SER A 442 35.11 5.95 3.14
C SER A 442 34.04 4.86 3.00
N LEU A 443 34.02 4.07 1.92
CA LEU A 443 33.03 3.02 1.68
C LEU A 443 33.43 1.66 2.25
N LEU A 444 34.70 1.35 2.32
CA LEU A 444 35.23 0.03 2.73
C LEU A 444 34.76 -0.44 4.11
N PRO A 445 34.68 0.43 5.15
CA PRO A 445 34.27 0.01 6.49
C PRO A 445 32.79 -0.37 6.62
N PHE A 446 31.96 -0.02 5.63
CA PHE A 446 30.51 -0.18 5.70
C PHE A 446 29.99 -1.29 4.79
N ASP A 447 28.97 -2.01 5.24
CA ASP A 447 28.27 -3.01 4.42
C ASP A 447 27.37 -2.37 3.37
N ASN A 448 26.91 -1.15 3.61
CA ASN A 448 26.03 -0.39 2.72
C ASN A 448 26.55 1.04 2.57
N GLY A 449 26.47 1.58 1.36
CA GLY A 449 26.89 2.95 1.08
C GLY A 449 26.35 3.46 -0.25
N VAL A 450 26.34 4.78 -0.42
CA VAL A 450 25.97 5.46 -1.67
C VAL A 450 27.10 6.38 -2.08
N LEU A 451 27.69 6.14 -3.24
CA LEU A 451 28.64 7.06 -3.86
C LEU A 451 27.91 8.06 -4.73
N HIS A 452 27.73 9.28 -4.22
CA HIS A 452 27.24 10.41 -5.00
C HIS A 452 28.42 11.21 -5.59
N ALA A 453 28.63 11.10 -6.89
CA ALA A 453 29.73 11.75 -7.57
C ALA A 453 29.29 12.37 -8.90
N THR A 454 29.97 13.43 -9.33
CA THR A 454 29.72 14.14 -10.58
C THR A 454 29.96 13.28 -11.82
N THR A 455 29.51 13.75 -12.97
CA THR A 455 29.89 13.16 -14.27
C THR A 455 31.39 13.24 -14.43
N ALA A 456 32.01 12.23 -15.04
CA ALA A 456 33.47 12.09 -15.23
C ALA A 456 34.32 11.85 -13.95
N PHE A 457 33.71 11.70 -12.79
CA PHE A 457 34.41 11.28 -11.56
C PHE A 457 35.16 9.95 -11.72
N GLY A 458 34.66 9.06 -12.59
CA GLY A 458 35.21 7.70 -12.76
C GLY A 458 34.56 6.67 -11.83
N LYS A 459 33.29 6.78 -11.57
CA LYS A 459 32.51 5.87 -10.70
C LYS A 459 32.74 4.38 -10.98
N THR A 460 32.89 4.01 -12.25
CA THR A 460 33.15 2.61 -12.65
C THR A 460 34.57 2.16 -12.24
N VAL A 461 35.56 3.03 -12.34
CA VAL A 461 36.94 2.77 -11.89
C VAL A 461 36.99 2.63 -10.37
N THR A 462 36.31 3.54 -9.65
CA THR A 462 36.19 3.48 -8.20
C THR A 462 35.54 2.16 -7.76
N ALA A 463 34.48 1.72 -8.46
CA ALA A 463 33.82 0.45 -8.15
C ALA A 463 34.69 -0.77 -8.48
N ALA A 464 35.50 -0.73 -9.56
CA ALA A 464 36.47 -1.78 -9.89
C ALA A 464 37.53 -1.91 -8.78
N SER A 465 38.09 -0.79 -8.32
CA SER A 465 39.04 -0.79 -7.23
C SER A 465 38.43 -1.28 -5.92
N LEU A 466 37.19 -0.85 -5.58
CA LEU A 466 36.49 -1.33 -4.42
C LEU A 466 36.25 -2.85 -4.47
N THR A 467 35.86 -3.40 -5.64
CA THR A 467 35.72 -4.85 -5.87
C THR A 467 37.02 -5.60 -5.60
N ALA A 468 38.13 -5.09 -6.15
CA ALA A 468 39.43 -5.70 -5.96
C ALA A 468 39.93 -5.63 -4.50
N ARG A 469 39.57 -4.61 -3.75
CA ARG A 469 39.90 -4.49 -2.31
C ARG A 469 39.02 -5.39 -1.43
N ARG A 470 37.74 -5.58 -1.76
CA ARG A 470 36.84 -6.50 -1.03
C ARG A 470 37.14 -7.97 -1.29
N LYS A 471 37.65 -8.33 -2.47
CA LYS A 471 38.05 -9.70 -2.86
C LYS A 471 36.93 -10.75 -2.66
N VAL A 472 35.68 -10.38 -2.92
CA VAL A 472 34.54 -11.28 -2.88
C VAL A 472 33.80 -11.27 -4.20
N ASN A 473 33.04 -12.34 -4.47
CA ASN A 473 32.21 -12.41 -5.66
C ASN A 473 31.25 -11.22 -5.71
N THR A 474 31.09 -10.65 -6.88
CA THR A 474 30.41 -9.37 -7.06
C THR A 474 29.40 -9.45 -8.19
N LEU A 475 28.17 -9.04 -7.93
CA LEU A 475 27.10 -8.85 -8.93
C LEU A 475 26.86 -7.36 -9.15
N ILE A 476 26.99 -6.90 -10.37
CA ILE A 476 26.77 -5.52 -10.79
C ILE A 476 25.44 -5.44 -11.54
N LEU A 477 24.48 -4.72 -10.99
CA LEU A 477 23.17 -4.53 -11.60
C LEU A 477 23.11 -3.21 -12.38
N VAL A 478 22.72 -3.29 -13.64
CA VAL A 478 22.56 -2.11 -14.51
C VAL A 478 21.17 -2.12 -15.17
N HIS A 479 20.67 -0.93 -15.53
CA HIS A 479 19.33 -0.78 -16.10
C HIS A 479 19.28 -0.72 -17.64
N SER A 480 20.43 -0.67 -18.31
CA SER A 480 20.50 -0.59 -19.76
C SER A 480 21.65 -1.40 -20.36
N LYS A 481 21.45 -1.88 -21.59
CA LYS A 481 22.46 -2.68 -22.31
C LYS A 481 23.72 -1.87 -22.62
N ALA A 482 23.58 -0.57 -22.87
CA ALA A 482 24.73 0.32 -23.08
C ALA A 482 25.64 0.37 -21.84
N LEU A 483 25.05 0.46 -20.64
CA LEU A 483 25.78 0.40 -19.38
C LEU A 483 26.41 -0.97 -19.17
N LEU A 484 25.72 -2.07 -19.48
CA LEU A 484 26.28 -3.41 -19.36
C LEU A 484 27.57 -3.54 -20.18
N THR A 485 27.54 -3.10 -21.45
CA THR A 485 28.71 -3.09 -22.31
C THR A 485 29.84 -2.21 -21.76
N GLN A 486 29.52 -1.00 -21.35
CA GLN A 486 30.49 -0.07 -20.77
C GLN A 486 31.14 -0.64 -19.49
N TRP A 487 30.35 -1.23 -18.59
CA TRP A 487 30.87 -1.86 -17.38
C TRP A 487 31.76 -3.04 -17.71
N HIS A 488 31.36 -3.90 -18.65
CA HIS A 488 32.16 -5.04 -19.07
C HIS A 488 33.54 -4.61 -19.63
N GLU A 489 33.56 -3.62 -20.53
CA GLU A 489 34.79 -3.07 -21.09
C GLU A 489 35.71 -2.50 -20.00
N ARG A 490 35.13 -1.69 -19.09
CA ARG A 490 35.90 -1.05 -18.03
C ARG A 490 36.43 -2.04 -16.99
N LEU A 491 35.61 -3.00 -16.57
CA LEU A 491 36.07 -4.03 -15.63
C LEU A 491 37.16 -4.92 -16.28
N SER A 492 37.04 -5.23 -17.58
CA SER A 492 38.08 -5.97 -18.32
C SER A 492 39.40 -5.20 -18.46
N GLU A 493 39.32 -3.86 -18.47
CA GLU A 493 40.51 -2.97 -18.52
C GLU A 493 41.19 -2.86 -17.13
N PHE A 494 40.42 -2.78 -16.06
CA PHE A 494 40.89 -2.42 -14.72
C PHE A 494 41.04 -3.58 -13.75
N LEU A 495 40.52 -4.78 -14.07
CA LEU A 495 40.62 -5.94 -13.18
C LEU A 495 41.38 -7.09 -13.83
N ASP A 496 42.33 -7.64 -13.08
CA ASP A 496 42.93 -8.95 -13.33
C ASP A 496 42.25 -9.96 -12.39
N ILE A 497 41.55 -10.94 -12.98
CA ILE A 497 40.72 -11.91 -12.27
C ILE A 497 41.30 -13.30 -12.51
N ASP A 498 41.82 -13.95 -11.47
CA ASP A 498 42.29 -15.34 -11.55
C ASP A 498 41.10 -16.31 -11.56
N TYR A 499 40.43 -16.37 -12.72
CA TYR A 499 39.34 -17.30 -12.98
C TYR A 499 39.57 -18.03 -14.28
N LYS A 500 39.72 -19.36 -14.19
CA LYS A 500 40.02 -20.19 -15.35
C LYS A 500 38.75 -20.61 -16.06
N GLU A 501 38.81 -20.68 -17.40
CA GLU A 501 37.72 -21.19 -18.23
C GLU A 501 37.32 -22.60 -17.76
N PRO A 502 36.03 -22.85 -17.43
CA PRO A 502 35.57 -24.19 -17.10
C PRO A 502 35.81 -25.14 -18.28
N GLU A 503 36.12 -26.40 -17.99
CA GLU A 503 36.30 -27.40 -19.04
C GLU A 503 35.09 -27.42 -19.98
N PRO A 504 35.34 -27.42 -21.32
CA PRO A 504 34.27 -27.26 -22.29
C PRO A 504 33.33 -28.48 -22.31
N VAL A 505 32.08 -28.27 -21.91
CA VAL A 505 30.99 -29.18 -22.24
C VAL A 505 30.82 -29.17 -23.76
N LYS A 506 31.04 -30.28 -24.44
CA LYS A 506 31.00 -30.43 -25.91
C LYS A 506 29.65 -29.92 -26.46
N LYS A 507 29.60 -28.66 -26.89
CA LYS A 507 28.50 -28.12 -27.70
C LYS A 507 29.04 -27.75 -29.08
N ARG A 508 28.38 -28.26 -30.16
CA ARG A 508 28.66 -27.85 -31.54
C ARG A 508 28.32 -26.36 -31.71
N GLY A 509 29.29 -25.51 -32.02
CA GLY A 509 29.09 -24.10 -32.34
C GLY A 509 30.41 -23.31 -32.32
N ARG A 510 30.40 -22.07 -32.88
CA ARG A 510 31.55 -21.18 -32.88
C ARG A 510 31.81 -20.72 -31.43
N ARG A 511 32.95 -21.05 -30.85
CA ARG A 511 33.33 -20.61 -29.49
C ARG A 511 33.34 -19.07 -29.43
N LYS A 512 32.57 -18.49 -28.52
CA LYS A 512 32.81 -17.10 -28.08
C LYS A 512 34.09 -17.08 -27.24
N ALA A 513 34.87 -16.01 -27.35
CA ALA A 513 36.04 -15.81 -26.47
C ALA A 513 35.56 -15.83 -25.01
N PHE A 514 36.26 -16.56 -24.16
CA PHE A 514 36.00 -16.61 -22.74
C PHE A 514 36.30 -15.23 -22.13
N SER A 515 35.43 -14.80 -21.22
CA SER A 515 35.67 -13.61 -20.37
C SER A 515 35.52 -14.02 -18.91
N PRO A 516 36.45 -13.64 -18.02
CA PRO A 516 36.31 -13.87 -16.59
C PRO A 516 35.24 -13.01 -15.94
N ILE A 517 34.58 -12.13 -16.72
CA ILE A 517 33.44 -11.32 -16.30
C ILE A 517 32.18 -11.86 -16.99
N GLY A 518 31.25 -12.35 -16.19
CA GLY A 518 29.97 -12.85 -16.69
C GLY A 518 29.00 -11.74 -17.07
N CYS A 519 28.10 -12.03 -18.00
CA CYS A 519 27.07 -11.08 -18.43
C CYS A 519 25.70 -11.75 -18.52
N LEU A 520 24.67 -11.03 -18.08
CA LEU A 520 23.27 -11.42 -18.25
C LEU A 520 22.47 -10.30 -18.92
N ASP A 521 21.96 -10.61 -20.12
CA ASP A 521 20.92 -9.81 -20.77
C ASP A 521 19.85 -10.73 -21.41
N SER A 522 18.91 -10.17 -22.17
CA SER A 522 17.85 -10.94 -22.85
C SER A 522 18.39 -11.99 -23.86
N THR A 523 19.64 -11.85 -24.32
CA THR A 523 20.26 -12.69 -25.37
C THR A 523 21.53 -13.43 -24.89
N THR A 524 22.10 -13.01 -23.80
CA THR A 524 23.37 -13.50 -23.27
C THR A 524 23.22 -13.93 -21.83
N ASN A 525 23.69 -15.13 -21.51
CA ASN A 525 23.82 -15.61 -20.14
C ASN A 525 25.17 -16.32 -20.02
N THR A 526 26.14 -15.64 -19.43
CA THR A 526 27.50 -16.15 -19.14
C THR A 526 27.84 -15.96 -17.66
N VAL A 527 26.85 -15.85 -16.80
CA VAL A 527 27.02 -15.71 -15.35
C VAL A 527 27.72 -16.93 -14.77
N HIS A 528 28.72 -16.73 -13.94
CA HIS A 528 29.51 -17.80 -13.31
C HIS A 528 29.75 -17.59 -11.80
N GLY A 529 29.20 -16.54 -11.20
CA GLY A 529 29.23 -16.32 -9.74
C GLY A 529 30.58 -15.81 -9.21
N VAL A 530 31.40 -15.18 -10.05
CA VAL A 530 32.68 -14.56 -9.66
C VAL A 530 32.57 -13.03 -9.73
N ILE A 531 32.61 -12.46 -10.92
CA ILE A 531 32.27 -11.07 -11.17
C ILE A 531 31.30 -11.05 -12.33
N ASP A 532 30.06 -10.67 -12.07
CA ASP A 532 28.98 -10.73 -13.05
C ASP A 532 28.29 -9.37 -13.19
N ILE A 533 27.85 -9.06 -14.41
CA ILE A 533 27.07 -7.87 -14.72
C ILE A 533 25.72 -8.32 -15.28
N ALA A 534 24.64 -7.86 -14.69
CA ALA A 534 23.30 -8.23 -15.13
C ALA A 534 22.38 -7.03 -15.39
N LEU A 535 21.60 -7.13 -16.46
CA LEU A 535 20.46 -6.23 -16.62
C LEU A 535 19.41 -6.54 -15.55
N LEU A 536 18.99 -5.51 -14.81
CA LEU A 536 18.01 -5.65 -13.73
C LEU A 536 16.75 -6.41 -14.19
N GLN A 537 16.24 -6.08 -15.39
CA GLN A 537 15.05 -6.74 -15.95
C GLN A 537 15.27 -8.24 -16.26
N SER A 538 16.52 -8.65 -16.53
CA SER A 538 16.86 -10.04 -16.82
C SER A 538 17.08 -10.90 -15.57
N CYS A 539 17.11 -10.27 -14.38
CA CYS A 539 17.24 -10.97 -13.10
C CYS A 539 15.92 -11.57 -12.61
N PHE A 540 14.80 -11.28 -13.29
CA PHE A 540 13.48 -11.78 -12.93
C PHE A 540 12.96 -12.77 -13.98
N GLU A 541 12.16 -13.72 -13.50
CA GLU A 541 11.41 -14.68 -14.33
C GLU A 541 10.07 -14.95 -13.63
N ASP A 542 8.97 -14.75 -14.36
CA ASP A 542 7.61 -14.89 -13.84
C ASP A 542 7.30 -14.12 -12.53
N GLY A 543 7.99 -12.98 -12.34
CA GLY A 543 7.82 -12.14 -11.14
C GLY A 543 8.72 -12.52 -9.97
N GLU A 544 9.48 -13.61 -10.06
CA GLU A 544 10.43 -14.05 -9.05
C GLU A 544 11.87 -13.72 -9.42
N VAL A 545 12.72 -13.54 -8.41
CA VAL A 545 14.15 -13.29 -8.58
C VAL A 545 14.85 -14.61 -8.91
N LYS A 546 15.66 -14.63 -9.97
CA LYS A 546 16.42 -15.83 -10.37
C LYS A 546 17.41 -16.26 -9.28
N SER A 547 17.58 -17.57 -9.13
CA SER A 547 18.38 -18.19 -8.06
C SER A 547 19.85 -17.76 -8.00
N PHE A 548 20.44 -17.32 -9.12
CA PHE A 548 21.83 -16.83 -9.11
C PHE A 548 21.98 -15.43 -8.46
N VAL A 549 20.88 -14.71 -8.23
CA VAL A 549 20.85 -13.41 -7.54
C VAL A 549 20.61 -13.61 -6.05
N GLN A 550 19.98 -14.73 -5.69
CA GLN A 550 19.75 -15.13 -4.31
C GLN A 550 21.01 -15.70 -3.68
#